data_6aa34b3161e58c144ee71fae37014a27
#
_entry.id   6aa34b3161e58c144ee71fae37014a27
#
_cell.length_a   1.000
_cell.length_b   1.000
_cell.length_c   1.000
_cell.angle_alpha   90.00
_cell.angle_beta   90.00
_cell.angle_gamma   90.00
#
_symmetry.space_group_name_H-M   'P 1'
#
loop_
_entity.id
_entity.type
_entity.pdbx_description
1 polymer ?
#
loop_
_entity_poly.entity_id
_entity_poly.type
_entity_poly.pdbx_seq_one_letter_code
_entity_poly.pdbx_strand_id
1 'polypeptide(L)'
;RVLFRSRVSLPRHLFNIFLVWMLTGFWHGAAWNFVIWGLYFALLLILEKIWLLEILKKSHVLNRIYVLTAAVISFVIFDATDMSQAFSYLKAMFGTGGYPLTSAASSYYFRSYFVVLMIALLGATPIPKSFCRRIQQWKTGTAVMLFAEPLALSALLLICTAFLVDGSFNPFLYFRF
;
A
#
# COMPACT_ATOMS: atom_id res chain seq x y z
N ARG A 1 -2.71 -14.38 -15.35
CA ARG A 1 -3.47 -13.33 -16.10
C ARG A 1 -4.95 -13.71 -16.01
N VAL A 2 -5.60 -13.41 -14.89
CA VAL A 2 -7.06 -13.49 -14.79
C VAL A 2 -7.59 -12.26 -15.52
N LEU A 3 -7.88 -12.41 -16.79
CA LEU A 3 -8.66 -11.47 -17.55
C LEU A 3 -10.11 -11.58 -17.04
N PHE A 4 -10.45 -10.76 -16.07
CA PHE A 4 -11.86 -10.40 -15.82
C PHE A 4 -12.37 -9.67 -17.07
N ARG A 5 -12.72 -10.46 -18.08
CA ARG A 5 -13.45 -9.97 -19.25
C ARG A 5 -14.87 -9.75 -18.76
N SER A 6 -15.13 -8.56 -18.21
CA SER A 6 -16.49 -8.20 -17.82
C SER A 6 -17.37 -8.28 -19.08
N ARG A 7 -18.32 -9.21 -19.08
CA ARG A 7 -19.30 -9.42 -20.17
C ARG A 7 -20.39 -8.34 -20.19
N VAL A 8 -20.16 -7.22 -19.49
CA VAL A 8 -21.11 -6.12 -19.35
C VAL A 8 -20.64 -4.90 -20.14
N SER A 9 -21.59 -4.04 -20.53
CA SER A 9 -21.31 -2.78 -21.20
C SER A 9 -20.42 -1.87 -20.34
N LEU A 10 -19.62 -1.01 -20.96
CA LEU A 10 -18.71 -0.10 -20.27
C LEU A 10 -19.40 0.75 -19.20
N PRO A 11 -20.56 1.41 -19.46
CA PRO A 11 -21.23 2.20 -18.42
C PRO A 11 -21.61 1.38 -17.19
N ARG A 12 -22.11 0.16 -17.37
CA ARG A 12 -22.46 -0.74 -16.27
C ARG A 12 -21.22 -1.17 -15.50
N HIS A 13 -20.09 -1.37 -16.16
CA HIS A 13 -18.84 -1.70 -15.52
C HIS A 13 -18.32 -0.55 -14.65
N LEU A 14 -18.35 0.69 -15.17
CA LEU A 14 -17.95 1.89 -14.43
C LEU A 14 -18.86 2.12 -13.22
N PHE A 15 -20.16 1.94 -13.38
CA PHE A 15 -21.11 2.02 -12.27
C PHE A 15 -20.83 0.96 -11.19
N ASN A 16 -20.50 -0.27 -11.58
CA ASN A 16 -20.15 -1.32 -10.62
C ASN A 16 -18.86 -0.96 -9.86
N ILE A 17 -17.84 -0.42 -10.52
CA ILE A 17 -16.61 0.06 -9.85
C ILE A 17 -16.98 1.13 -8.82
N PHE A 18 -17.73 2.14 -9.23
CA PHE A 18 -18.17 3.21 -8.34
C PHE A 18 -18.92 2.68 -7.12
N LEU A 19 -19.93 1.84 -7.34
CA LEU A 19 -20.77 1.30 -6.28
C LEU A 19 -19.96 0.44 -5.29
N VAL A 20 -19.11 -0.48 -5.81
CA VAL A 20 -18.31 -1.37 -4.97
C VAL A 20 -17.36 -0.56 -4.09
N TRP A 21 -16.65 0.40 -4.65
CA TRP A 21 -15.68 1.19 -3.88
C TRP A 21 -16.36 2.16 -2.91
N MET A 22 -17.49 2.74 -3.28
CA MET A 22 -18.29 3.54 -2.36
C MET A 22 -18.77 2.71 -1.16
N LEU A 23 -19.32 1.52 -1.40
CA LEU A 23 -19.76 0.60 -0.34
C LEU A 23 -18.57 0.09 0.50
N THR A 24 -17.41 -0.13 -0.11
CA THR A 24 -16.18 -0.47 0.62
C THR A 24 -15.79 0.64 1.60
N GLY A 25 -15.88 1.91 1.17
CA GLY A 25 -15.65 3.04 2.05
C GLY A 25 -16.63 3.06 3.24
N PHE A 26 -17.91 2.88 3.00
CA PHE A 26 -18.93 2.77 4.07
C PHE A 26 -18.68 1.59 5.01
N TRP A 27 -18.21 0.47 4.49
CA TRP A 27 -17.89 -0.70 5.31
C TRP A 27 -16.74 -0.44 6.29
N HIS A 28 -15.78 0.42 5.93
CA HIS A 28 -14.67 0.80 6.80
C HIS A 28 -15.06 1.72 7.94
N GLY A 29 -16.18 2.43 7.84
CA GLY A 29 -16.68 3.28 8.91
C GLY A 29 -17.66 4.36 8.43
N ALA A 30 -18.38 4.96 9.39
CA ALA A 30 -19.39 5.98 9.11
C ALA A 30 -18.80 7.40 8.87
N ALA A 31 -17.48 7.58 8.99
CA ALA A 31 -16.86 8.87 8.80
C ALA A 31 -16.62 9.18 7.31
N TRP A 32 -16.71 10.45 6.95
CA TRP A 32 -16.58 10.90 5.56
C TRP A 32 -15.22 10.61 4.91
N ASN A 33 -14.15 10.55 5.68
CA ASN A 33 -12.82 10.20 5.17
C ASN A 33 -12.81 8.79 4.54
N PHE A 34 -13.52 7.80 5.10
CA PHE A 34 -13.60 6.45 4.54
C PHE A 34 -14.41 6.43 3.23
N VAL A 35 -15.52 7.16 3.18
CA VAL A 35 -16.33 7.27 1.96
C VAL A 35 -15.54 7.94 0.84
N ILE A 36 -14.85 9.05 1.15
CA ILE A 36 -14.01 9.76 0.18
C ILE A 36 -12.82 8.93 -0.24
N TRP A 37 -12.22 8.15 0.67
CA TRP A 37 -11.18 7.18 0.35
C TRP A 37 -11.67 6.11 -0.66
N GLY A 38 -12.86 5.56 -0.44
CA GLY A 38 -13.46 4.63 -1.39
C GLY A 38 -13.73 5.27 -2.75
N LEU A 39 -14.31 6.48 -2.78
CA LEU A 39 -14.55 7.24 -4.00
C LEU A 39 -13.26 7.63 -4.72
N TYR A 40 -12.19 7.91 -4.00
CA TYR A 40 -10.86 8.16 -4.57
C TYR A 40 -10.37 6.96 -5.39
N PHE A 41 -10.45 5.73 -4.85
CA PHE A 41 -10.09 4.54 -5.62
C PHE A 41 -11.06 4.28 -6.77
N ALA A 42 -12.35 4.51 -6.59
CA ALA A 42 -13.31 4.42 -7.69
C ALA A 42 -12.91 5.33 -8.86
N LEU A 43 -12.58 6.59 -8.55
CA LEU A 43 -12.15 7.58 -9.54
C LEU A 43 -10.87 7.13 -10.27
N LEU A 44 -9.84 6.71 -9.53
CA LEU A 44 -8.59 6.24 -10.14
C LEU A 44 -8.82 5.06 -11.09
N LEU A 45 -9.57 4.04 -10.65
CA LEU A 45 -9.87 2.87 -11.46
C LEU A 45 -10.72 3.19 -12.70
N ILE A 46 -11.64 4.14 -12.59
CA ILE A 46 -12.43 4.64 -13.72
C ILE A 46 -11.52 5.35 -14.72
N LEU A 47 -10.63 6.24 -14.26
CA LEU A 47 -9.67 6.93 -15.13
C LEU A 47 -8.70 5.95 -15.79
N GLU A 48 -8.18 4.97 -15.05
CA GLU A 48 -7.36 3.90 -15.62
C GLU A 48 -8.10 3.14 -16.71
N LYS A 49 -9.35 2.80 -16.46
CA LYS A 49 -10.17 2.04 -17.41
C LYS A 49 -10.47 2.81 -18.70
N ILE A 50 -10.66 4.13 -18.62
CA ILE A 50 -11.04 4.95 -19.77
C ILE A 50 -9.82 5.25 -20.65
N TRP A 51 -8.70 5.70 -20.06
CA TRP A 51 -7.55 6.18 -20.85
C TRP A 51 -6.19 6.09 -20.16
N LEU A 52 -6.13 6.21 -18.81
CA LEU A 52 -4.87 6.36 -18.10
C LEU A 52 -3.99 5.10 -18.21
N LEU A 53 -4.60 3.92 -18.26
CA LEU A 53 -3.88 2.65 -18.37
C LEU A 53 -3.02 2.58 -19.65
N GLU A 54 -3.48 3.15 -20.75
CA GLU A 54 -2.71 3.16 -22.01
C GLU A 54 -1.46 4.06 -21.92
N ILE A 55 -1.51 5.12 -21.11
CA ILE A 55 -0.36 5.98 -20.83
C ILE A 55 0.61 5.26 -19.88
N LEU A 56 0.09 4.68 -18.80
CA LEU A 56 0.90 4.00 -17.78
C LEU A 56 1.64 2.78 -18.33
N LYS A 57 1.10 2.07 -19.31
CA LYS A 57 1.75 0.96 -19.98
C LYS A 57 3.01 1.36 -20.75
N LYS A 58 3.12 2.62 -21.17
CA LYS A 58 4.25 3.12 -21.96
C LYS A 58 5.54 3.25 -21.14
N SER A 59 5.44 3.44 -19.82
CA SER A 59 6.60 3.64 -18.95
C SER A 59 6.43 2.92 -17.61
N HIS A 60 7.32 1.98 -17.32
CA HIS A 60 7.35 1.30 -16.02
C HIS A 60 7.65 2.26 -14.86
N VAL A 61 8.45 3.29 -15.09
CA VAL A 61 8.77 4.29 -14.08
C VAL A 61 7.54 5.13 -13.74
N LEU A 62 6.85 5.65 -14.76
CA LEU A 62 5.63 6.43 -14.59
C LEU A 62 4.56 5.63 -13.84
N ASN A 63 4.37 4.36 -14.22
CA ASN A 63 3.42 3.47 -13.55
C ASN A 63 3.76 3.28 -12.05
N ARG A 64 5.04 3.10 -11.71
CA ARG A 64 5.46 2.97 -10.31
C ARG A 64 5.23 4.25 -9.52
N ILE A 65 5.61 5.41 -10.09
CA ILE A 65 5.39 6.70 -9.44
C ILE A 65 3.89 6.92 -9.21
N TYR A 66 3.06 6.68 -10.22
CA TYR A 66 1.61 6.79 -10.11
C TYR A 66 1.05 5.92 -8.98
N VAL A 67 1.37 4.62 -8.95
CA VAL A 67 0.86 3.69 -7.94
C VAL A 67 1.32 4.09 -6.53
N LEU A 68 2.60 4.45 -6.37
CA LEU A 68 3.14 4.87 -5.07
C LEU A 68 2.48 6.16 -4.59
N THR A 69 2.34 7.17 -5.47
CA THR A 69 1.69 8.43 -5.12
C THR A 69 0.21 8.20 -4.77
N ALA A 70 -0.49 7.40 -5.56
CA ALA A 70 -1.87 7.05 -5.30
C ALA A 70 -2.04 6.34 -3.95
N ALA A 71 -1.14 5.40 -3.62
CA ALA A 71 -1.15 4.70 -2.34
C ALA A 71 -0.88 5.65 -1.17
N VAL A 72 0.14 6.50 -1.26
CA VAL A 72 0.48 7.46 -0.19
C VAL A 72 -0.69 8.41 0.07
N ILE A 73 -1.28 9.00 -0.96
CA ILE A 73 -2.46 9.87 -0.82
C ILE A 73 -3.62 9.13 -0.18
N SER A 74 -3.85 7.87 -0.58
CA SER A 74 -4.94 7.06 -0.02
C SER A 74 -4.77 6.82 1.47
N PHE A 75 -3.54 6.53 1.94
CA PHE A 75 -3.26 6.35 3.36
C PHE A 75 -3.45 7.64 4.16
N VAL A 76 -3.07 8.78 3.61
CA VAL A 76 -3.31 10.09 4.27
C VAL A 76 -4.80 10.35 4.46
N ILE A 77 -5.62 10.08 3.44
CA ILE A 77 -7.08 10.24 3.53
C ILE A 77 -7.67 9.25 4.55
N PHE A 78 -7.19 8.02 4.54
CA PHE A 78 -7.70 6.95 5.40
C PHE A 78 -7.38 7.18 6.88
N ASP A 79 -6.16 7.59 7.20
CA ASP A 79 -5.67 7.77 8.58
C ASP A 79 -6.13 9.09 9.22
N ALA A 80 -6.58 10.05 8.44
CA ALA A 80 -7.07 11.33 8.95
C ALA A 80 -8.34 11.14 9.78
N THR A 81 -8.48 11.94 10.85
CA THR A 81 -9.70 11.95 11.68
C THR A 81 -10.87 12.62 10.97
N ASP A 82 -10.56 13.61 10.12
CA ASP A 82 -11.51 14.33 9.28
C ASP A 82 -10.86 14.84 7.99
N MET A 83 -11.67 15.35 7.07
CA MET A 83 -11.18 15.85 5.79
C MET A 83 -10.32 17.12 5.90
N SER A 84 -10.52 17.96 6.93
CA SER A 84 -9.70 19.15 7.16
C SER A 84 -8.27 18.74 7.49
N GLN A 85 -8.12 17.74 8.36
CA GLN A 85 -6.82 17.16 8.72
C GLN A 85 -6.16 16.50 7.51
N ALA A 86 -6.92 15.73 6.70
CA ALA A 86 -6.39 15.12 5.47
C ALA A 86 -5.82 16.18 4.52
N PHE A 87 -6.55 17.27 4.28
CA PHE A 87 -6.07 18.38 3.45
C PHE A 87 -4.83 19.07 4.05
N SER A 88 -4.79 19.23 5.36
CA SER A 88 -3.64 19.84 6.05
C SER A 88 -2.39 18.97 5.89
N TYR A 89 -2.51 17.65 6.02
CA TYR A 89 -1.41 16.73 5.80
C TYR A 89 -0.95 16.72 4.34
N LEU A 90 -1.88 16.70 3.39
CA LEU A 90 -1.52 16.79 1.97
C LEU A 90 -0.80 18.09 1.65
N LYS A 91 -1.28 19.25 2.16
CA LYS A 91 -0.60 20.54 2.02
C LYS A 91 0.82 20.49 2.59
N ALA A 92 0.99 19.94 3.80
CA ALA A 92 2.31 19.81 4.42
C ALA A 92 3.25 18.94 3.58
N MET A 93 2.77 17.81 3.02
CA MET A 93 3.55 16.91 2.16
C MET A 93 4.04 17.61 0.88
N PHE A 94 3.25 18.51 0.31
CA PHE A 94 3.64 19.29 -0.88
C PHE A 94 4.35 20.63 -0.53
N GLY A 95 4.81 20.81 0.71
CA GLY A 95 5.61 21.94 1.13
C GLY A 95 4.86 23.27 1.29
N THR A 96 3.52 23.26 1.20
CA THR A 96 2.70 24.50 1.30
C THR A 96 2.31 24.86 2.73
N GLY A 97 2.65 24.02 3.71
CA GLY A 97 2.28 24.20 5.12
C GLY A 97 3.24 25.05 5.97
N GLY A 98 4.34 25.58 5.40
CA GLY A 98 5.37 26.31 6.15
C GLY A 98 6.17 25.45 7.13
N TYR A 99 6.04 24.14 7.08
CA TYR A 99 6.78 23.23 7.94
C TYR A 99 8.20 23.00 7.42
N PRO A 100 9.22 22.89 8.30
CA PRO A 100 10.57 22.55 7.87
C PRO A 100 10.61 21.13 7.31
N LEU A 101 11.45 20.90 6.29
CA LEU A 101 11.63 19.58 5.66
C LEU A 101 12.15 18.51 6.64
N THR A 102 12.85 18.94 7.69
CA THR A 102 13.37 18.05 8.73
C THR A 102 13.11 18.64 10.11
N SER A 103 12.75 17.79 11.05
CA SER A 103 12.59 18.13 12.46
C SER A 103 13.32 17.09 13.32
N ALA A 104 13.54 17.41 14.60
CA ALA A 104 14.11 16.43 15.55
C ALA A 104 13.25 15.16 15.63
N ALA A 105 11.92 15.33 15.60
CA ALA A 105 10.97 14.21 15.61
C ALA A 105 11.08 13.35 14.33
N SER A 106 11.12 13.97 13.14
CA SER A 106 11.26 13.22 11.90
C SER A 106 12.59 12.46 11.81
N SER A 107 13.68 13.07 12.29
CA SER A 107 14.99 12.42 12.37
C SER A 107 14.99 11.24 13.35
N TYR A 108 14.32 11.39 14.49
CA TYR A 108 14.15 10.32 15.46
C TYR A 108 13.38 9.13 14.85
N TYR A 109 12.22 9.35 14.27
CA TYR A 109 11.43 8.29 13.65
C TYR A 109 12.17 7.63 12.47
N PHE A 110 12.83 8.42 11.63
CA PHE A 110 13.63 7.86 10.53
C PHE A 110 14.71 6.92 11.03
N ARG A 111 15.46 7.31 12.08
CA ARG A 111 16.50 6.44 12.68
C ARG A 111 15.90 5.18 13.33
N SER A 112 14.80 5.33 14.06
CA SER A 112 14.13 4.23 14.76
C SER A 112 13.61 3.17 13.80
N TYR A 113 13.04 3.58 12.66
CA TYR A 113 12.46 2.67 11.68
C TYR A 113 13.37 2.38 10.49
N PHE A 114 14.60 2.91 10.48
CA PHE A 114 15.51 2.79 9.33
C PHE A 114 15.71 1.34 8.88
N VAL A 115 15.99 0.44 9.81
CA VAL A 115 16.22 -0.99 9.51
C VAL A 115 14.97 -1.62 8.90
N VAL A 116 13.80 -1.36 9.48
CA VAL A 116 12.51 -1.88 8.98
C VAL A 116 12.22 -1.34 7.58
N LEU A 117 12.46 -0.04 7.35
CA LEU A 117 12.29 0.58 6.03
C LEU A 117 13.23 -0.03 4.99
N MET A 118 14.49 -0.30 5.34
CA MET A 118 15.44 -0.94 4.42
C MET A 118 15.02 -2.37 4.08
N ILE A 119 14.57 -3.16 5.07
CA ILE A 119 14.05 -4.51 4.83
C ILE A 119 12.80 -4.45 3.94
N ALA A 120 11.88 -3.53 4.20
CA ALA A 120 10.68 -3.35 3.41
C ALA A 120 11.00 -2.95 1.94
N LEU A 121 11.93 -2.03 1.74
CA LEU A 121 12.40 -1.63 0.42
C LEU A 121 13.02 -2.80 -0.34
N LEU A 122 13.90 -3.58 0.31
CA LEU A 122 14.49 -4.76 -0.30
C LEU A 122 13.42 -5.81 -0.65
N GLY A 123 12.48 -6.06 0.28
CA GLY A 123 11.38 -7.00 0.07
C GLY A 123 10.43 -6.60 -1.06
N ALA A 124 10.23 -5.30 -1.28
CA ALA A 124 9.42 -4.77 -2.39
C ALA A 124 10.09 -4.92 -3.77
N THR A 125 11.38 -5.25 -3.82
CA THR A 125 12.11 -5.47 -5.07
C THR A 125 12.08 -6.95 -5.52
N PRO A 126 12.40 -7.26 -6.78
CA PRO A 126 12.56 -8.66 -7.22
C PRO A 126 13.86 -9.30 -6.72
N ILE A 127 14.73 -8.59 -5.99
CA ILE A 127 16.03 -9.05 -5.53
C ILE A 127 15.95 -10.33 -4.70
N PRO A 128 15.09 -10.42 -3.63
CA PRO A 128 15.00 -11.63 -2.83
C PRO A 128 14.58 -12.84 -3.65
N LYS A 129 13.59 -12.66 -4.53
CA LYS A 129 13.13 -13.73 -5.44
C LYS A 129 14.22 -14.19 -6.40
N SER A 130 14.98 -13.26 -6.95
CA SER A 130 16.08 -13.57 -7.87
C SER A 130 17.21 -14.29 -7.15
N PHE A 131 17.50 -13.92 -5.92
CA PHE A 131 18.48 -14.57 -5.05
C PHE A 131 18.09 -16.02 -4.74
N CYS A 132 16.84 -16.24 -4.29
CA CYS A 132 16.32 -17.58 -4.03
C CYS A 132 16.38 -18.47 -5.29
N ARG A 133 15.99 -17.94 -6.46
CA ARG A 133 16.08 -18.66 -7.72
C ARG A 133 17.52 -19.03 -8.07
N ARG A 134 18.49 -18.16 -7.81
CA ARG A 134 19.90 -18.43 -8.07
C ARG A 134 20.47 -19.55 -7.19
N ILE A 135 20.04 -19.59 -5.91
CA ILE A 135 20.38 -20.70 -4.99
C ILE A 135 19.79 -22.02 -5.49
N GLN A 136 18.53 -22.01 -5.91
CA GLN A 136 17.86 -23.22 -6.42
C GLN A 136 18.52 -23.83 -7.67
N GLN A 137 19.32 -23.06 -8.42
CA GLN A 137 20.06 -23.56 -9.59
C GLN A 137 21.29 -24.42 -9.21
N TRP A 138 21.73 -24.38 -7.95
CA TRP A 138 22.82 -25.23 -7.49
C TRP A 138 22.35 -26.64 -7.19
N LYS A 139 23.21 -27.64 -7.35
CA LYS A 139 22.86 -29.07 -7.13
C LYS A 139 22.22 -29.35 -5.74
N THR A 140 22.71 -28.66 -4.71
CA THR A 140 22.19 -28.76 -3.32
C THR A 140 21.23 -27.64 -2.96
N GLY A 141 21.08 -26.63 -3.80
CA GLY A 141 20.31 -25.42 -3.51
C GLY A 141 18.82 -25.69 -3.32
N THR A 142 18.25 -26.60 -4.10
CA THR A 142 16.85 -26.99 -3.94
C THR A 142 16.59 -27.64 -2.58
N ALA A 143 17.49 -28.52 -2.13
CA ALA A 143 17.37 -29.14 -0.81
C ALA A 143 17.53 -28.12 0.33
N VAL A 144 18.47 -27.18 0.20
CA VAL A 144 18.62 -26.07 1.16
C VAL A 144 17.36 -25.23 1.24
N MET A 145 16.78 -24.83 0.12
CA MET A 145 15.58 -23.99 0.08
C MET A 145 14.33 -24.71 0.60
N LEU A 146 14.27 -26.05 0.47
CA LEU A 146 13.16 -26.84 1.02
C LEU A 146 13.02 -26.68 2.54
N PHE A 147 14.13 -26.50 3.25
CA PHE A 147 14.14 -26.28 4.71
C PHE A 147 14.23 -24.79 5.08
N ALA A 148 15.01 -24.01 4.33
CA ALA A 148 15.24 -22.60 4.65
C ALA A 148 13.98 -21.75 4.44
N GLU A 149 13.17 -22.01 3.43
CA GLU A 149 11.95 -21.25 3.15
C GLU A 149 10.89 -21.43 4.25
N PRO A 150 10.49 -22.66 4.66
CA PRO A 150 9.55 -22.85 5.76
C PRO A 150 10.07 -22.28 7.08
N LEU A 151 11.37 -22.45 7.37
CA LEU A 151 11.98 -21.91 8.58
C LEU A 151 11.93 -20.39 8.61
N ALA A 152 12.27 -19.72 7.50
CA ALA A 152 12.21 -18.27 7.40
C ALA A 152 10.77 -17.74 7.51
N LEU A 153 9.80 -18.41 6.89
CA LEU A 153 8.38 -18.05 7.00
C LEU A 153 7.86 -18.25 8.42
N SER A 154 8.25 -19.34 9.09
CA SER A 154 7.87 -19.58 10.47
C SER A 154 8.48 -18.56 11.43
N ALA A 155 9.75 -18.22 11.23
CA ALA A 155 10.41 -17.16 12.02
C ALA A 155 9.73 -15.81 11.80
N LEU A 156 9.40 -15.46 10.57
CA LEU A 156 8.69 -14.23 10.25
C LEU A 156 7.30 -14.20 10.90
N LEU A 157 6.58 -15.32 10.87
CA LEU A 157 5.28 -15.44 11.52
C LEU A 157 5.39 -15.23 13.02
N LEU A 158 6.38 -15.86 13.69
CA LEU A 158 6.62 -15.70 15.13
C LEU A 158 6.97 -14.25 15.49
N ILE A 159 7.82 -13.58 14.69
CA ILE A 159 8.18 -12.18 14.89
C ILE A 159 6.93 -11.30 14.74
N CYS A 160 6.15 -11.46 13.68
CA CYS A 160 4.91 -10.70 13.49
C CYS A 160 3.92 -10.94 14.62
N THR A 161 3.78 -12.19 15.10
CA THR A 161 2.91 -12.51 16.23
C THR A 161 3.41 -11.86 17.52
N ALA A 162 4.72 -11.87 17.78
CA ALA A 162 5.30 -11.22 18.95
C ALA A 162 5.01 -9.70 18.95
N PHE A 163 5.15 -9.03 17.81
CA PHE A 163 4.80 -7.61 17.68
C PHE A 163 3.30 -7.34 17.89
N LEU A 164 2.43 -8.25 17.46
CA LEU A 164 0.99 -8.12 17.68
C LEU A 164 0.59 -8.33 19.15
N VAL A 165 1.27 -9.24 19.85
CA VAL A 165 0.98 -9.57 21.25
C VAL A 165 1.56 -8.54 22.22
N ASP A 166 2.67 -7.89 21.87
CA ASP A 166 3.33 -6.87 22.71
C ASP A 166 2.44 -5.65 23.03
N GLY A 167 1.28 -5.52 22.37
CA GLY A 167 0.25 -4.52 22.68
C GLY A 167 0.68 -3.06 22.50
N SER A 168 1.93 -2.81 22.14
CA SER A 168 2.45 -1.47 21.85
C SER A 168 1.89 -0.91 20.54
N PHE A 169 1.44 -1.78 19.66
CA PHE A 169 0.68 -1.44 18.46
C PHE A 169 -0.78 -1.82 18.65
N ASN A 170 -1.68 -0.85 18.59
CA ASN A 170 -3.11 -1.15 18.50
C ASN A 170 -3.37 -1.72 17.09
N PRO A 171 -3.58 -3.05 16.95
CA PRO A 171 -3.79 -3.67 15.64
C PRO A 171 -5.12 -3.28 15.01
N PHE A 172 -6.01 -2.68 15.80
CA PHE A 172 -7.33 -2.24 15.37
C PHE A 172 -7.29 -0.75 14.98
N LEU A 173 -6.81 -0.46 13.77
CA LEU A 173 -6.98 0.86 13.13
C LEU A 173 -8.45 1.30 13.05
N TYR A 174 -9.38 0.38 13.27
CA TYR A 174 -10.82 0.59 13.12
C TYR A 174 -11.53 1.05 14.40
N PHE A 175 -10.90 1.00 15.56
CA PHE A 175 -11.50 1.43 16.84
C PHE A 175 -11.02 2.83 17.25
N ARG A 176 -11.08 3.79 16.35
CA ARG A 176 -11.10 5.22 16.70
C ARG A 176 -12.56 5.67 16.75
N PHE A 177 -13.25 5.31 17.81
CA PHE A 177 -14.52 5.93 18.19
C PHE A 177 -14.27 7.04 19.20
#